data_6803dfc4ae9455dd6ed0afbce7b90453
#
_entry.id   6803dfc4ae9455dd6ed0afbce7b90453
#
_cell.length_a   1.000
_cell.length_b   1.000
_cell.length_c   1.000
_cell.angle_alpha   90.00
_cell.angle_beta   90.00
_cell.angle_gamma   90.00
#
_symmetry.space_group_name_H-M   'P 1'
#
loop_
_entity.id
_entity.type
_entity.pdbx_description
1 polymer ?
#
loop_
_entity_poly.entity_id
_entity_poly.type
_entity_poly.pdbx_seq_one_letter_code
_entity_poly.pdbx_strand_id
1 'polypeptide(L)'
;MPAAPSSDVPLFDDRALADPYPLYAQLRETGPAVYLTRYGVWAIPRHREADAILHTPDTYGSEGGVALTEPANTRILAGTVLASDAEQHIRLRRVLSAQLAPRTMRRLVAVVTARAERLVEEHVADGGFDAAALARHMVCDTVMELMGLPEETRAYLLTGAAATFDVFGPDNERYQRALPVASRMVAFLHEAVTRDTVAPESWMGAIFQAVDDGRIEEKDAIPLASAYTAASMDTTILGITEAIAQLARHPQQFAWLRQDPTCATPAFHEALRLEAPIQGFGRMVTETADVDDTRLEAGEQVWLLYGSAGRDRLAWGPDADVFNVRRRRADRHLAFGGGPHLCAGIPLAELQARAVLRALAAQCTNLTTAGEPDRVLNNLLRGWERMPLAVKRASATPAMRAQADHP
;
A
#
# COMPACT_ATOMS: atom_id res chain seq x y z
N MET A 1 23.64 -13.87 -30.09
CA MET A 1 22.36 -13.43 -29.50
C MET A 1 22.33 -11.92 -29.53
N PRO A 2 21.20 -11.23 -29.75
CA PRO A 2 21.14 -9.80 -29.52
C PRO A 2 21.49 -9.52 -28.07
N ALA A 3 22.10 -8.34 -27.80
CA ALA A 3 22.40 -7.95 -26.44
C ALA A 3 21.08 -7.84 -25.63
N ALA A 4 21.09 -8.29 -24.38
CA ALA A 4 19.91 -8.20 -23.51
C ALA A 4 19.44 -6.74 -23.38
N PRO A 5 18.12 -6.46 -23.35
CA PRO A 5 17.60 -5.12 -23.17
C PRO A 5 18.15 -4.50 -21.88
N SER A 6 18.72 -3.30 -21.97
CA SER A 6 19.28 -2.60 -20.80
C SER A 6 18.96 -1.11 -20.81
N SER A 7 18.97 -0.48 -19.64
CA SER A 7 18.70 0.94 -19.45
C SER A 7 19.46 1.48 -18.24
N ASP A 8 19.81 2.76 -18.30
CA ASP A 8 20.45 3.50 -17.20
C ASP A 8 19.49 4.52 -16.53
N VAL A 9 18.19 4.36 -16.73
CA VAL A 9 17.18 5.30 -16.19
C VAL A 9 17.32 5.50 -14.69
N PRO A 10 17.21 6.77 -14.22
CA PRO A 10 17.40 7.12 -12.80
C PRO A 10 16.08 6.99 -12.02
N LEU A 11 15.58 5.78 -11.79
CA LEU A 11 14.25 5.53 -11.19
C LEU A 11 14.05 6.11 -9.79
N PHE A 12 15.13 6.36 -9.04
CA PHE A 12 15.07 6.79 -7.65
C PHE A 12 15.57 8.23 -7.41
N ASP A 13 15.77 9.00 -8.51
CA ASP A 13 16.03 10.44 -8.40
C ASP A 13 14.74 11.19 -8.08
N ASP A 14 14.83 12.37 -7.45
CA ASP A 14 13.68 13.20 -7.05
C ASP A 14 12.67 13.43 -8.17
N ARG A 15 13.18 13.70 -9.39
CA ARG A 15 12.32 13.92 -10.57
C ARG A 15 11.55 12.65 -10.95
N ALA A 16 12.20 11.50 -10.89
CA ALA A 16 11.57 10.22 -11.18
C ALA A 16 10.56 9.84 -10.09
N LEU A 17 10.88 10.06 -8.81
CA LEU A 17 9.97 9.83 -7.69
C LEU A 17 8.75 10.77 -7.75
N ALA A 18 8.93 12.01 -8.20
CA ALA A 18 7.82 12.95 -8.41
C ALA A 18 6.88 12.50 -9.55
N ASP A 19 7.42 11.99 -10.67
CA ASP A 19 6.66 11.41 -11.80
C ASP A 19 7.45 10.30 -12.51
N PRO A 20 7.27 9.01 -12.13
CA PRO A 20 7.99 7.89 -12.72
C PRO A 20 7.42 7.43 -14.06
N TYR A 21 6.20 7.81 -14.41
CA TYR A 21 5.45 7.22 -15.52
C TYR A 21 6.07 7.39 -16.91
N PRO A 22 6.73 8.51 -17.24
CA PRO A 22 7.47 8.63 -18.50
C PRO A 22 8.60 7.59 -18.61
N LEU A 23 9.35 7.36 -17.51
CA LEU A 23 10.41 6.35 -17.47
C LEU A 23 9.84 4.93 -17.54
N TYR A 24 8.72 4.68 -16.86
CA TYR A 24 8.03 3.40 -16.93
C TYR A 24 7.50 3.09 -18.34
N ALA A 25 6.99 4.09 -19.06
CA ALA A 25 6.58 3.93 -20.45
C ALA A 25 7.77 3.54 -21.32
N GLN A 26 8.90 4.22 -21.19
CA GLN A 26 10.14 3.89 -21.87
C GLN A 26 10.59 2.45 -21.58
N LEU A 27 10.57 2.00 -20.33
CA LEU A 27 10.92 0.63 -19.95
C LEU A 27 9.97 -0.40 -20.56
N ARG A 28 8.66 -0.15 -20.57
CA ARG A 28 7.68 -1.06 -21.23
C ARG A 28 7.91 -1.19 -22.73
N GLU A 29 8.33 -0.09 -23.39
CA GLU A 29 8.69 -0.09 -24.82
C GLU A 29 10.00 -0.84 -25.07
N THR A 30 10.98 -0.74 -24.15
CA THR A 30 12.27 -1.40 -24.26
C THR A 30 12.14 -2.93 -24.22
N GLY A 31 11.30 -3.47 -23.32
CA GLY A 31 11.10 -4.91 -23.26
C GLY A 31 10.30 -5.40 -22.05
N PRO A 32 10.03 -6.71 -21.99
CA PRO A 32 9.35 -7.36 -20.87
C PRO A 32 10.26 -7.49 -19.63
N ALA A 33 11.58 -7.64 -19.85
CA ALA A 33 12.62 -7.59 -18.83
C ALA A 33 13.74 -6.67 -19.33
N VAL A 34 14.14 -5.69 -18.52
CA VAL A 34 15.14 -4.67 -18.89
C VAL A 34 16.17 -4.56 -17.77
N TYR A 35 17.44 -4.83 -18.07
CA TYR A 35 18.51 -4.74 -17.09
C TYR A 35 18.81 -3.27 -16.73
N LEU A 36 18.60 -2.92 -15.47
CA LEU A 36 18.89 -1.58 -14.96
C LEU A 36 20.36 -1.50 -14.52
N THR A 37 21.21 -0.93 -15.38
CA THR A 37 22.66 -0.89 -15.18
C THR A 37 23.07 -0.11 -13.91
N ARG A 38 22.28 0.88 -13.49
CA ARG A 38 22.53 1.65 -12.27
C ARG A 38 22.31 0.86 -10.98
N TYR A 39 21.44 -0.15 -11.03
CA TYR A 39 20.96 -0.85 -9.81
C TYR A 39 21.36 -2.33 -9.81
N GLY A 40 21.83 -2.86 -10.93
CA GLY A 40 22.24 -4.26 -11.04
C GLY A 40 21.09 -5.26 -10.97
N VAL A 41 19.88 -4.88 -11.39
CA VAL A 41 18.67 -5.69 -11.31
C VAL A 41 17.88 -5.65 -12.62
N TRP A 42 17.02 -6.64 -12.84
CA TRP A 42 16.12 -6.68 -13.98
C TRP A 42 14.78 -6.01 -13.65
N ALA A 43 14.45 -4.89 -14.27
CA ALA A 43 13.12 -4.32 -14.19
C ALA A 43 12.12 -5.15 -14.99
N ILE A 44 10.97 -5.43 -14.38
CA ILE A 44 9.81 -6.08 -15.03
C ILE A 44 8.68 -5.04 -15.10
N PRO A 45 8.59 -4.28 -16.20
CA PRO A 45 7.71 -3.13 -16.28
C PRO A 45 6.28 -3.44 -16.77
N ARG A 46 6.05 -4.64 -17.35
CA ARG A 46 4.77 -5.04 -17.94
C ARG A 46 3.94 -5.87 -16.97
N HIS A 47 2.61 -5.73 -17.09
CA HIS A 47 1.66 -6.39 -16.18
C HIS A 47 1.73 -7.92 -16.27
N ARG A 48 1.69 -8.48 -17.49
CA ARG A 48 1.63 -9.93 -17.70
C ARG A 48 2.82 -10.64 -17.09
N GLU A 49 4.03 -10.13 -17.31
CA GLU A 49 5.28 -10.73 -16.85
C GLU A 49 5.43 -10.56 -15.33
N ALA A 50 5.10 -9.39 -14.79
CA ALA A 50 5.11 -9.17 -13.35
C ALA A 50 4.09 -10.07 -12.62
N ASP A 51 2.89 -10.24 -13.16
CA ASP A 51 1.87 -11.15 -12.62
C ASP A 51 2.33 -12.61 -12.67
N ALA A 52 2.92 -13.04 -13.79
CA ALA A 52 3.46 -14.39 -13.93
C ALA A 52 4.56 -14.69 -12.90
N ILE A 53 5.50 -13.77 -12.69
CA ILE A 53 6.58 -13.90 -11.69
C ILE A 53 6.00 -14.01 -10.28
N LEU A 54 5.01 -13.20 -9.93
CA LEU A 54 4.35 -13.25 -8.62
C LEU A 54 3.66 -14.60 -8.33
N HIS A 55 3.28 -15.33 -9.38
CA HIS A 55 2.61 -16.63 -9.28
C HIS A 55 3.54 -17.83 -9.45
N THR A 56 4.87 -17.60 -9.56
CA THR A 56 5.88 -18.66 -9.70
C THR A 56 6.93 -18.54 -8.57
N PRO A 57 6.53 -18.72 -7.30
CA PRO A 57 7.40 -18.48 -6.14
C PRO A 57 8.60 -19.44 -6.05
N ASP A 58 8.51 -20.62 -6.64
CA ASP A 58 9.62 -21.57 -6.66
C ASP A 58 10.79 -21.10 -7.50
N THR A 59 10.52 -20.36 -8.57
CA THR A 59 11.53 -19.75 -9.47
C THR A 59 11.90 -18.33 -9.06
N TYR A 60 10.97 -17.58 -8.42
CA TYR A 60 11.17 -16.19 -8.03
C TYR A 60 10.85 -15.99 -6.54
N GLY A 61 11.82 -16.31 -5.70
CA GLY A 61 11.69 -16.27 -4.24
C GLY A 61 11.67 -14.86 -3.66
N SER A 62 11.08 -14.72 -2.51
CA SER A 62 11.06 -13.47 -1.72
C SER A 62 12.24 -13.37 -0.77
N GLU A 63 12.73 -14.50 -0.26
CA GLU A 63 13.85 -14.52 0.68
C GLU A 63 15.10 -13.89 0.05
N GLY A 64 15.68 -12.91 0.76
CA GLY A 64 16.88 -12.19 0.33
C GLY A 64 16.70 -11.24 -0.86
N GLY A 65 15.50 -11.13 -1.46
CA GLY A 65 15.32 -10.43 -2.73
C GLY A 65 14.23 -9.35 -2.78
N VAL A 66 13.58 -9.02 -1.66
CA VAL A 66 12.48 -8.05 -1.66
C VAL A 66 12.95 -6.61 -1.82
N ALA A 67 14.02 -6.22 -1.08
CA ALA A 67 14.65 -4.91 -1.17
C ALA A 67 15.84 -4.92 -2.13
N LEU A 68 16.27 -3.73 -2.59
CA LEU A 68 17.39 -3.59 -3.52
C LEU A 68 18.78 -3.72 -2.88
N THR A 69 18.85 -3.73 -1.55
CA THR A 69 20.14 -3.84 -0.84
C THR A 69 20.18 -5.05 0.08
N GLU A 70 21.33 -5.70 0.16
CA GLU A 70 21.55 -6.84 1.05
C GLU A 70 21.31 -6.47 2.53
N PRO A 71 21.78 -5.32 3.08
CA PRO A 71 21.50 -4.97 4.47
C PRO A 71 20.01 -4.77 4.77
N ALA A 72 19.20 -4.30 3.83
CA ALA A 72 17.76 -4.19 4.02
C ALA A 72 17.11 -5.58 4.11
N ASN A 73 17.51 -6.50 3.23
CA ASN A 73 16.99 -7.86 3.23
C ASN A 73 17.38 -8.65 4.49
N THR A 74 18.61 -8.48 5.00
CA THR A 74 19.14 -9.27 6.11
C THR A 74 18.90 -8.69 7.49
N ARG A 75 18.71 -7.37 7.64
CA ARG A 75 18.56 -6.70 8.95
C ARG A 75 17.16 -6.18 9.23
N ILE A 76 16.42 -5.79 8.19
CA ILE A 76 15.09 -5.21 8.35
C ILE A 76 14.00 -6.20 7.96
N LEU A 77 14.21 -6.96 6.88
CA LEU A 77 13.21 -7.86 6.33
C LEU A 77 13.36 -9.32 6.80
N ALA A 78 14.53 -9.72 7.29
CA ALA A 78 14.78 -11.10 7.69
C ALA A 78 13.74 -11.59 8.71
N GLY A 79 13.17 -12.78 8.46
CA GLY A 79 12.15 -13.38 9.30
C GLY A 79 10.75 -12.80 9.18
N THR A 80 10.54 -11.75 8.38
CA THR A 80 9.20 -11.21 8.12
C THR A 80 8.43 -12.11 7.14
N VAL A 81 7.10 -12.04 7.20
CA VAL A 81 6.25 -12.76 6.24
C VAL A 81 6.48 -12.32 4.80
N LEU A 82 6.90 -11.07 4.57
CA LEU A 82 7.17 -10.53 3.24
C LEU A 82 8.45 -11.13 2.61
N ALA A 83 9.48 -11.41 3.42
CA ALA A 83 10.76 -11.93 2.98
C ALA A 83 10.97 -13.39 3.42
N SER A 84 9.93 -14.19 3.41
CA SER A 84 9.96 -15.61 3.69
C SER A 84 9.25 -16.39 2.58
N ASP A 85 9.67 -17.62 2.34
CA ASP A 85 9.11 -18.50 1.33
C ASP A 85 8.65 -19.84 1.91
N ALA A 86 8.03 -20.67 1.11
CA ALA A 86 7.64 -22.04 1.40
C ALA A 86 6.93 -22.19 2.77
N GLU A 87 7.40 -23.14 3.61
CA GLU A 87 6.77 -23.50 4.87
C GLU A 87 6.78 -22.34 5.89
N GLN A 88 7.88 -21.58 5.97
CA GLN A 88 7.98 -20.43 6.86
C GLN A 88 6.93 -19.37 6.51
N HIS A 89 6.81 -19.01 5.23
CA HIS A 89 5.78 -18.08 4.76
C HIS A 89 4.39 -18.56 5.12
N ILE A 90 4.04 -19.83 4.84
CA ILE A 90 2.72 -20.41 5.14
C ILE A 90 2.40 -20.31 6.63
N ARG A 91 3.37 -20.61 7.50
CA ARG A 91 3.22 -20.58 8.96
C ARG A 91 2.96 -19.16 9.46
N LEU A 92 3.79 -18.20 9.08
CA LEU A 92 3.65 -16.78 9.46
C LEU A 92 2.39 -16.16 8.87
N ARG A 93 2.12 -16.42 7.59
CA ARG A 93 0.95 -15.91 6.87
C ARG A 93 -0.36 -16.34 7.51
N ARG A 94 -0.45 -17.55 8.03
CA ARG A 94 -1.64 -18.08 8.71
C ARG A 94 -1.97 -17.27 9.95
N VAL A 95 -0.98 -16.89 10.75
CA VAL A 95 -1.17 -16.05 11.95
C VAL A 95 -1.61 -14.65 11.55
N LEU A 96 -0.91 -14.02 10.62
CA LEU A 96 -1.22 -12.69 10.10
C LEU A 96 -2.66 -12.61 9.55
N SER A 97 -3.03 -13.55 8.69
CA SER A 97 -4.33 -13.52 8.00
C SER A 97 -5.52 -13.83 8.91
N ALA A 98 -5.31 -14.48 10.05
CA ALA A 98 -6.40 -14.81 10.98
C ALA A 98 -7.08 -13.55 11.51
N GLN A 99 -6.33 -12.47 11.77
CA GLN A 99 -6.86 -11.19 12.24
C GLN A 99 -7.61 -10.41 11.17
N LEU A 100 -7.37 -10.70 9.90
CA LEU A 100 -7.96 -10.06 8.73
C LEU A 100 -9.05 -10.93 8.07
N ALA A 101 -9.45 -12.01 8.74
CA ALA A 101 -10.46 -12.94 8.24
C ALA A 101 -11.84 -12.26 8.08
N PRO A 102 -12.69 -12.71 7.14
CA PRO A 102 -13.99 -12.10 6.89
C PRO A 102 -14.89 -11.96 8.12
N ARG A 103 -14.80 -12.88 9.09
CA ARG A 103 -15.56 -12.79 10.34
C ARG A 103 -15.12 -11.60 11.19
N THR A 104 -13.81 -11.34 11.29
CA THR A 104 -13.24 -10.20 12.03
C THR A 104 -13.62 -8.91 11.32
N MET A 105 -13.45 -8.85 10.01
CA MET A 105 -13.80 -7.67 9.21
C MET A 105 -15.27 -7.28 9.33
N ARG A 106 -16.20 -8.24 9.36
CA ARG A 106 -17.63 -7.94 9.56
C ARG A 106 -17.93 -7.22 10.87
N ARG A 107 -17.18 -7.51 11.94
CA ARG A 107 -17.36 -6.83 13.23
C ARG A 107 -16.90 -5.37 13.20
N LEU A 108 -15.96 -5.04 12.32
CA LEU A 108 -15.41 -3.68 12.20
C LEU A 108 -16.28 -2.76 11.34
N VAL A 109 -17.19 -3.30 10.51
CA VAL A 109 -17.95 -2.52 9.53
C VAL A 109 -18.67 -1.33 10.18
N ALA A 110 -19.41 -1.56 11.27
CA ALA A 110 -20.19 -0.51 11.91
C ALA A 110 -19.29 0.61 12.51
N VAL A 111 -18.24 0.22 13.21
CA VAL A 111 -17.30 1.15 13.87
C VAL A 111 -16.54 1.97 12.82
N VAL A 112 -15.99 1.30 11.78
CA VAL A 112 -15.25 1.95 10.70
C VAL A 112 -16.14 2.89 9.89
N THR A 113 -17.41 2.50 9.63
CA THR A 113 -18.37 3.36 8.91
C THR A 113 -18.71 4.61 9.73
N ALA A 114 -19.07 4.46 11.01
CA ALA A 114 -19.40 5.60 11.89
C ALA A 114 -18.19 6.54 12.06
N ARG A 115 -16.99 5.99 12.19
CA ARG A 115 -15.74 6.79 12.25
C ARG A 115 -15.56 7.60 10.97
N ALA A 116 -15.72 7.00 9.80
CA ALA A 116 -15.58 7.69 8.51
C ALA A 116 -16.61 8.82 8.36
N GLU A 117 -17.88 8.57 8.73
CA GLU A 117 -18.95 9.57 8.66
C GLU A 117 -18.64 10.78 9.57
N ARG A 118 -18.21 10.55 10.79
CA ARG A 118 -17.81 11.60 11.74
C ARG A 118 -16.58 12.38 11.25
N LEU A 119 -15.52 11.69 10.85
CA LEU A 119 -14.29 12.33 10.39
C LEU A 119 -14.54 13.17 9.13
N VAL A 120 -15.32 12.67 8.19
CA VAL A 120 -15.68 13.45 7.00
C VAL A 120 -16.46 14.69 7.40
N GLU A 121 -17.46 14.60 8.28
CA GLU A 121 -18.24 15.75 8.76
C GLU A 121 -17.34 16.83 9.38
N GLU A 122 -16.42 16.42 10.27
CA GLU A 122 -15.46 17.31 10.93
C GLU A 122 -14.53 18.01 9.89
N HIS A 123 -13.95 17.24 8.96
CA HIS A 123 -13.00 17.77 7.99
C HIS A 123 -13.62 18.70 6.95
N VAL A 124 -14.86 18.45 6.52
CA VAL A 124 -15.53 19.26 5.48
C VAL A 124 -16.31 20.44 6.04
N ALA A 125 -16.30 20.67 7.36
CA ALA A 125 -17.12 21.69 8.03
C ALA A 125 -16.89 23.10 7.47
N ASP A 126 -15.64 23.46 7.19
CA ASP A 126 -15.23 24.80 6.76
C ASP A 126 -15.18 24.97 5.23
N GLY A 127 -15.72 24.02 4.46
CA GLY A 127 -15.78 24.10 2.99
C GLY A 127 -14.48 23.73 2.28
N GLY A 128 -13.46 23.28 3.02
CA GLY A 128 -12.20 22.77 2.49
C GLY A 128 -11.50 21.85 3.49
N PHE A 129 -10.69 20.93 2.99
CA PHE A 129 -9.92 20.03 3.84
C PHE A 129 -8.67 19.49 3.12
N ASP A 130 -7.77 18.89 3.88
CA ASP A 130 -6.66 18.10 3.37
C ASP A 130 -7.04 16.61 3.35
N ALA A 131 -7.11 16.02 2.14
CA ALA A 131 -7.46 14.61 1.97
C ALA A 131 -6.45 13.66 2.62
N ALA A 132 -5.15 14.04 2.67
CA ALA A 132 -4.12 13.24 3.33
C ALA A 132 -4.33 13.24 4.86
N ALA A 133 -4.70 14.40 5.45
CA ALA A 133 -5.02 14.48 6.87
C ALA A 133 -6.26 13.64 7.23
N LEU A 134 -7.33 13.71 6.43
CA LEU A 134 -8.53 12.87 6.63
C LEU A 134 -8.18 11.38 6.56
N ALA A 135 -7.44 10.96 5.53
CA ALA A 135 -7.02 9.56 5.37
C ALA A 135 -6.13 9.11 6.54
N ARG A 136 -5.21 9.96 7.00
CA ARG A 136 -4.32 9.68 8.14
C ARG A 136 -5.11 9.48 9.43
N HIS A 137 -6.07 10.35 9.76
CA HIS A 137 -6.94 10.17 10.94
C HIS A 137 -7.70 8.85 10.83
N MET A 138 -8.35 8.58 9.70
CA MET A 138 -9.14 7.36 9.50
C MET A 138 -8.32 6.09 9.70
N VAL A 139 -7.15 6.02 9.07
CA VAL A 139 -6.32 4.81 9.05
C VAL A 139 -5.62 4.64 10.39
N CYS A 140 -4.99 5.69 10.93
CA CYS A 140 -4.25 5.59 12.19
C CYS A 140 -5.17 5.23 13.36
N ASP A 141 -6.33 5.90 13.52
CA ASP A 141 -7.27 5.59 14.58
C ASP A 141 -7.76 4.13 14.53
N THR A 142 -7.98 3.62 13.30
CA THR A 142 -8.43 2.24 13.13
C THR A 142 -7.31 1.24 13.43
N VAL A 143 -6.13 1.47 12.89
CA VAL A 143 -5.00 0.52 13.00
C VAL A 143 -4.42 0.52 14.41
N MET A 144 -4.27 1.68 15.06
CA MET A 144 -3.76 1.78 16.43
C MET A 144 -4.68 1.04 17.43
N GLU A 145 -6.00 1.20 17.28
CA GLU A 145 -6.98 0.45 18.08
C GLU A 145 -6.84 -1.07 17.89
N LEU A 146 -6.68 -1.53 16.64
CA LEU A 146 -6.53 -2.95 16.33
C LEU A 146 -5.18 -3.53 16.81
N MET A 147 -4.11 -2.73 16.75
CA MET A 147 -2.79 -3.14 17.24
C MET A 147 -2.76 -3.25 18.77
N GLY A 148 -3.56 -2.46 19.48
CA GLY A 148 -3.57 -2.42 20.94
C GLY A 148 -2.30 -1.81 21.53
N LEU A 149 -1.69 -0.85 20.83
CA LEU A 149 -0.53 -0.09 21.28
C LEU A 149 -0.96 1.29 21.82
N PRO A 150 -0.21 1.88 22.75
CA PRO A 150 -0.50 3.21 23.28
C PRO A 150 -0.49 4.30 22.20
N GLU A 151 -1.39 5.29 22.31
CA GLU A 151 -1.58 6.36 21.35
C GLU A 151 -0.31 7.19 21.10
N GLU A 152 0.49 7.42 22.14
CA GLU A 152 1.76 8.14 22.08
C GLU A 152 2.78 7.48 21.14
N THR A 153 2.60 6.22 20.79
CA THR A 153 3.48 5.50 19.85
C THR A 153 3.17 5.82 18.38
N ARG A 154 2.01 6.40 18.07
CA ARG A 154 1.51 6.64 16.70
C ARG A 154 2.51 7.39 15.82
N ALA A 155 2.97 8.56 16.25
CA ALA A 155 3.89 9.39 15.46
C ALA A 155 5.21 8.67 15.20
N TYR A 156 5.68 7.91 16.18
CA TYR A 156 6.90 7.13 16.08
C TYR A 156 6.78 5.99 15.06
N LEU A 157 5.65 5.26 15.10
CA LEU A 157 5.38 4.17 14.16
C LEU A 157 5.22 4.66 12.73
N LEU A 158 4.52 5.78 12.50
CA LEU A 158 4.38 6.39 11.17
C LEU A 158 5.74 6.78 10.60
N THR A 159 6.57 7.50 11.38
CA THR A 159 7.90 7.90 10.94
C THR A 159 8.79 6.69 10.61
N GLY A 160 8.73 5.65 11.45
CA GLY A 160 9.48 4.41 11.26
C GLY A 160 9.01 3.60 10.06
N ALA A 161 7.70 3.55 9.83
CA ALA A 161 7.11 2.85 8.68
C ALA A 161 7.54 3.50 7.35
N ALA A 162 7.41 4.81 7.20
CA ALA A 162 7.87 5.55 6.02
C ALA A 162 9.37 5.34 5.76
N ALA A 163 10.20 5.39 6.81
CA ALA A 163 11.63 5.12 6.72
C ALA A 163 11.93 3.68 6.27
N THR A 164 11.16 2.70 6.71
CA THR A 164 11.31 1.31 6.29
C THR A 164 11.16 1.16 4.78
N PHE A 165 10.19 1.85 4.17
CA PHE A 165 10.01 1.84 2.72
C PHE A 165 11.14 2.54 1.96
N ASP A 166 11.73 3.60 2.50
CA ASP A 166 12.94 4.21 1.91
C ASP A 166 14.13 3.24 1.93
N VAL A 167 14.28 2.45 2.98
CA VAL A 167 15.36 1.45 3.13
C VAL A 167 15.21 0.29 2.13
N PHE A 168 14.03 0.02 1.59
CA PHE A 168 13.87 -1.02 0.58
C PHE A 168 14.36 -0.62 -0.82
N GLY A 169 14.60 0.67 -1.05
CA GLY A 169 15.20 1.18 -2.28
C GLY A 169 16.71 0.97 -2.38
N PRO A 170 17.38 1.63 -3.36
CA PRO A 170 18.82 1.54 -3.52
C PRO A 170 19.56 2.31 -2.43
N ASP A 171 20.86 2.04 -2.27
CA ASP A 171 21.76 2.77 -1.37
C ASP A 171 22.02 4.20 -1.88
N ASN A 172 21.04 5.08 -1.63
CA ASN A 172 21.08 6.50 -1.94
C ASN A 172 20.98 7.34 -0.66
N GLU A 173 21.00 8.68 -0.76
CA GLU A 173 20.89 9.56 0.40
C GLU A 173 19.61 9.34 1.23
N ARG A 174 18.48 8.97 0.60
CA ARG A 174 17.23 8.64 1.31
C ARG A 174 17.41 7.39 2.15
N TYR A 175 17.95 6.33 1.56
CA TYR A 175 18.29 5.10 2.26
C TYR A 175 19.18 5.39 3.48
N GLN A 176 20.27 6.16 3.31
CA GLN A 176 21.21 6.46 4.39
C GLN A 176 20.56 7.25 5.54
N ARG A 177 19.67 8.19 5.25
CA ARG A 177 18.90 8.92 6.26
C ARG A 177 17.85 8.04 6.95
N ALA A 178 17.22 7.14 6.20
CA ALA A 178 16.12 6.31 6.68
C ALA A 178 16.59 5.12 7.53
N LEU A 179 17.73 4.52 7.21
CA LEU A 179 18.22 3.31 7.87
C LEU A 179 18.29 3.41 9.40
N PRO A 180 18.87 4.48 10.01
CA PRO A 180 18.86 4.62 11.46
C PRO A 180 17.46 4.80 12.05
N VAL A 181 16.52 5.38 11.31
CA VAL A 181 15.12 5.57 11.75
C VAL A 181 14.37 4.25 11.74
N ALA A 182 14.47 3.49 10.63
CA ALA A 182 13.88 2.16 10.52
C ALA A 182 14.44 1.19 11.57
N SER A 183 15.76 1.22 11.80
CA SER A 183 16.40 0.38 12.82
C SER A 183 15.92 0.72 14.24
N ARG A 184 15.72 2.01 14.56
CA ARG A 184 15.15 2.40 15.86
C ARG A 184 13.69 1.95 16.00
N MET A 185 12.88 1.95 14.93
CA MET A 185 11.53 1.41 15.00
C MET A 185 11.53 -0.09 15.33
N VAL A 186 12.39 -0.87 14.71
CA VAL A 186 12.52 -2.31 15.03
C VAL A 186 12.94 -2.50 16.49
N ALA A 187 13.92 -1.74 16.98
CA ALA A 187 14.32 -1.77 18.40
C ALA A 187 13.16 -1.39 19.34
N PHE A 188 12.42 -0.34 19.01
CA PHE A 188 11.23 0.06 19.77
C PHE A 188 10.16 -1.05 19.81
N LEU A 189 9.93 -1.76 18.72
CA LEU A 189 8.96 -2.88 18.72
C LEU A 189 9.40 -3.99 19.68
N HIS A 190 10.69 -4.27 19.81
CA HIS A 190 11.21 -5.22 20.81
C HIS A 190 10.94 -4.78 22.26
N GLU A 191 10.91 -3.48 22.53
CA GLU A 191 10.66 -2.92 23.86
C GLU A 191 9.16 -2.76 24.14
N ALA A 192 8.39 -2.29 23.17
CA ALA A 192 6.99 -1.92 23.33
C ALA A 192 6.01 -3.09 23.15
N VAL A 193 6.37 -4.11 22.36
CA VAL A 193 5.49 -5.25 22.04
C VAL A 193 5.91 -6.46 22.87
N THR A 194 5.39 -6.54 24.08
CA THR A 194 5.61 -7.64 24.99
C THR A 194 4.27 -8.18 25.51
N ARG A 195 4.26 -9.38 26.12
CA ARG A 195 3.04 -9.96 26.71
C ARG A 195 2.38 -9.06 27.77
N ASP A 196 3.19 -8.28 28.49
CA ASP A 196 2.70 -7.43 29.59
C ASP A 196 2.19 -6.06 29.10
N THR A 197 2.59 -5.62 27.90
CA THR A 197 2.28 -4.29 27.36
C THR A 197 1.14 -4.28 26.36
N VAL A 198 0.79 -5.42 25.76
CA VAL A 198 -0.25 -5.49 24.72
C VAL A 198 -1.55 -6.08 25.25
N ALA A 199 -2.68 -5.56 24.77
CA ALA A 199 -3.98 -6.13 25.10
C ALA A 199 -4.11 -7.54 24.49
N PRO A 200 -4.54 -8.57 25.25
CA PRO A 200 -4.62 -9.95 24.76
C PRO A 200 -5.50 -10.13 23.52
N GLU A 201 -6.57 -9.33 23.39
CA GLU A 201 -7.52 -9.36 22.27
C GLU A 201 -7.07 -8.56 21.05
N SER A 202 -5.95 -7.84 21.15
CA SER A 202 -5.38 -7.05 20.07
C SER A 202 -4.65 -7.92 19.03
N TRP A 203 -4.27 -7.32 17.90
CA TRP A 203 -3.43 -7.99 16.91
C TRP A 203 -2.08 -8.40 17.49
N MET A 204 -1.47 -7.55 18.34
CA MET A 204 -0.20 -7.86 18.98
C MET A 204 -0.36 -8.99 20.01
N GLY A 205 -1.44 -8.99 20.80
CA GLY A 205 -1.77 -10.09 21.71
C GLY A 205 -1.98 -11.42 20.99
N ALA A 206 -2.63 -11.40 19.82
CA ALA A 206 -2.84 -12.58 19.00
C ALA A 206 -1.52 -13.22 18.46
N ILE A 207 -0.47 -12.42 18.29
CA ILE A 207 0.87 -12.93 17.94
C ILE A 207 1.41 -13.76 19.10
N PHE A 208 1.39 -13.25 20.32
CA PHE A 208 1.86 -14.00 21.51
C PHE A 208 1.01 -15.23 21.79
N GLN A 209 -0.30 -15.16 21.59
CA GLN A 209 -1.16 -16.35 21.68
C GLN A 209 -0.75 -17.42 20.64
N ALA A 210 -0.31 -16.99 19.45
CA ALA A 210 0.18 -17.94 18.45
C ALA A 210 1.52 -18.61 18.85
N VAL A 211 2.37 -17.90 19.60
CA VAL A 211 3.58 -18.47 20.20
C VAL A 211 3.21 -19.49 21.28
N ASP A 212 2.33 -19.12 22.20
CA ASP A 212 1.90 -19.98 23.32
C ASP A 212 1.19 -21.25 22.84
N ASP A 213 0.48 -21.17 21.72
CA ASP A 213 -0.15 -22.31 21.04
C ASP A 213 0.86 -23.17 20.22
N GLY A 214 2.14 -22.78 20.15
CA GLY A 214 3.16 -23.47 19.36
C GLY A 214 2.99 -23.37 17.83
N ARG A 215 2.19 -22.39 17.37
CA ARG A 215 1.96 -22.14 15.92
C ARG A 215 3.11 -21.40 15.26
N ILE A 216 3.84 -20.59 16.01
CA ILE A 216 5.06 -19.86 15.61
C ILE A 216 6.06 -19.91 16.77
N GLU A 217 7.31 -19.53 16.49
CA GLU A 217 8.34 -19.43 17.52
C GLU A 217 8.39 -18.03 18.14
N GLU A 218 8.97 -17.87 19.33
CA GLU A 218 9.14 -16.57 19.99
C GLU A 218 9.89 -15.56 19.11
N LYS A 219 10.90 -16.00 18.37
CA LYS A 219 11.67 -15.15 17.43
C LYS A 219 10.84 -14.57 16.28
N ASP A 220 9.69 -15.17 15.97
CA ASP A 220 8.80 -14.73 14.90
C ASP A 220 7.89 -13.57 15.33
N ALA A 221 7.76 -13.30 16.64
CA ALA A 221 6.79 -12.37 17.17
C ALA A 221 7.03 -10.92 16.68
N ILE A 222 8.25 -10.41 16.80
CA ILE A 222 8.57 -9.04 16.40
C ILE A 222 8.56 -8.85 14.88
N PRO A 223 9.10 -9.77 14.05
CA PRO A 223 8.91 -9.71 12.60
C PRO A 223 7.44 -9.67 12.16
N LEU A 224 6.53 -10.40 12.82
CA LEU A 224 5.09 -10.30 12.56
C LEU A 224 4.49 -8.97 13.04
N ALA A 225 4.86 -8.47 14.22
CA ALA A 225 4.46 -7.16 14.70
C ALA A 225 4.90 -6.04 13.75
N SER A 226 6.12 -6.13 13.22
CA SER A 226 6.66 -5.23 12.21
C SER A 226 5.81 -5.24 10.92
N ALA A 227 5.32 -6.40 10.49
CA ALA A 227 4.45 -6.50 9.32
C ALA A 227 3.12 -5.74 9.52
N TYR A 228 2.54 -5.76 10.73
CA TYR A 228 1.34 -4.97 11.01
C TYR A 228 1.63 -3.47 11.06
N THR A 229 2.72 -3.05 11.71
CA THR A 229 3.04 -1.63 11.90
C THR A 229 3.51 -0.95 10.63
N ALA A 230 4.47 -1.52 9.91
CA ALA A 230 5.06 -0.91 8.72
C ALA A 230 4.08 -0.91 7.53
N ALA A 231 3.34 -2.01 7.31
CA ALA A 231 2.55 -2.16 6.08
C ALA A 231 1.13 -1.57 6.16
N SER A 232 0.53 -1.41 7.36
CA SER A 232 -0.91 -1.17 7.48
C SER A 232 -1.33 0.30 7.41
N MET A 233 -0.42 1.24 7.65
CA MET A 233 -0.77 2.67 7.74
C MET A 233 -0.48 3.42 6.45
N ASP A 234 0.77 3.67 6.11
CA ASP A 234 1.16 4.57 5.01
C ASP A 234 0.52 4.18 3.68
N THR A 235 0.56 2.90 3.33
CA THR A 235 0.01 2.42 2.04
C THR A 235 -1.49 2.69 1.91
N THR A 236 -2.25 2.49 2.98
CA THR A 236 -3.70 2.73 3.01
C THR A 236 -4.02 4.23 3.03
N ILE A 237 -3.24 5.03 3.77
CA ILE A 237 -3.35 6.50 3.77
C ILE A 237 -3.15 7.03 2.35
N LEU A 238 -2.06 6.65 1.69
CA LEU A 238 -1.74 7.08 0.34
C LEU A 238 -2.79 6.61 -0.68
N GLY A 239 -3.27 5.38 -0.57
CA GLY A 239 -4.30 4.84 -1.45
C GLY A 239 -5.66 5.55 -1.32
N ILE A 240 -6.11 5.83 -0.08
CA ILE A 240 -7.35 6.59 0.16
C ILE A 240 -7.20 8.03 -0.34
N THR A 241 -6.07 8.66 -0.02
CA THR A 241 -5.79 10.04 -0.47
C THR A 241 -5.80 10.13 -1.99
N GLU A 242 -5.18 9.16 -2.67
CA GLU A 242 -5.19 9.14 -4.14
C GLU A 242 -6.59 8.93 -4.71
N ALA A 243 -7.40 8.03 -4.13
CA ALA A 243 -8.78 7.85 -4.58
C ALA A 243 -9.61 9.13 -4.47
N ILE A 244 -9.46 9.88 -3.38
CA ILE A 244 -10.10 11.19 -3.19
C ILE A 244 -9.58 12.20 -4.21
N ALA A 245 -8.26 12.25 -4.44
CA ALA A 245 -7.61 13.14 -5.39
C ALA A 245 -8.10 12.89 -6.84
N GLN A 246 -8.22 11.63 -7.24
CA GLN A 246 -8.74 11.25 -8.55
C GLN A 246 -10.21 11.69 -8.71
N LEU A 247 -11.04 11.47 -7.71
CA LEU A 247 -12.44 11.90 -7.73
C LEU A 247 -12.58 13.43 -7.78
N ALA A 248 -11.69 14.18 -7.11
CA ALA A 248 -11.67 15.64 -7.16
C ALA A 248 -11.24 16.17 -8.54
N ARG A 249 -10.32 15.48 -9.23
CA ARG A 249 -9.89 15.82 -10.60
C ARG A 249 -10.90 15.41 -11.67
N HIS A 250 -11.81 14.49 -11.35
CA HIS A 250 -12.80 13.94 -12.27
C HIS A 250 -14.23 14.10 -11.72
N PRO A 251 -14.82 15.32 -11.73
CA PRO A 251 -16.12 15.59 -11.10
C PRO A 251 -17.25 14.71 -11.59
N GLN A 252 -17.22 14.27 -12.86
CA GLN A 252 -18.19 13.33 -13.41
C GLN A 252 -18.12 11.96 -12.73
N GLN A 253 -16.91 11.49 -12.42
CA GLN A 253 -16.69 10.22 -11.73
C GLN A 253 -17.17 10.30 -10.27
N PHE A 254 -16.98 11.44 -9.61
CA PHE A 254 -17.52 11.70 -8.29
C PHE A 254 -19.06 11.76 -8.32
N ALA A 255 -19.67 12.37 -9.34
CA ALA A 255 -21.12 12.37 -9.52
C ALA A 255 -21.68 10.93 -9.68
N TRP A 256 -20.99 10.05 -10.39
CA TRP A 256 -21.38 8.63 -10.48
C TRP A 256 -21.28 7.93 -9.12
N LEU A 257 -20.22 8.13 -8.36
CA LEU A 257 -20.11 7.58 -6.99
C LEU A 257 -21.23 8.06 -6.08
N ARG A 258 -21.65 9.33 -6.20
CA ARG A 258 -22.80 9.87 -5.45
C ARG A 258 -24.14 9.23 -5.83
N GLN A 259 -24.33 8.89 -7.10
CA GLN A 259 -25.54 8.25 -7.61
C GLN A 259 -25.56 6.76 -7.24
N ASP A 260 -24.40 6.11 -7.26
CA ASP A 260 -24.23 4.69 -6.95
C ASP A 260 -23.05 4.50 -5.99
N PRO A 261 -23.29 4.50 -4.66
CA PRO A 261 -22.24 4.28 -3.66
C PRO A 261 -21.56 2.90 -3.72
N THR A 262 -22.05 1.97 -4.54
CA THR A 262 -21.35 0.69 -4.77
C THR A 262 -20.08 0.87 -5.58
N CYS A 263 -19.95 1.97 -6.30
CA CYS A 263 -18.73 2.35 -7.01
C CYS A 263 -17.54 2.71 -6.09
N ALA A 264 -17.71 2.81 -4.77
CA ALA A 264 -16.63 3.21 -3.85
C ALA A 264 -15.43 2.25 -3.88
N THR A 265 -15.66 0.93 -3.81
CA THR A 265 -14.58 -0.06 -3.90
C THR A 265 -13.94 -0.09 -5.30
N PRO A 266 -14.68 -0.14 -6.41
CA PRO A 266 -14.10 0.03 -7.76
C PRO A 266 -13.29 1.31 -7.93
N ALA A 267 -13.75 2.46 -7.39
CA ALA A 267 -13.01 3.72 -7.46
C ALA A 267 -11.66 3.64 -6.72
N PHE A 268 -11.62 2.97 -5.56
CA PHE A 268 -10.40 2.74 -4.83
C PHE A 268 -9.42 1.87 -5.62
N HIS A 269 -9.87 0.73 -6.16
CA HIS A 269 -9.02 -0.13 -6.99
C HIS A 269 -8.52 0.57 -8.24
N GLU A 270 -9.34 1.38 -8.89
CA GLU A 270 -8.91 2.14 -10.08
C GLU A 270 -7.87 3.22 -9.73
N ALA A 271 -8.00 3.85 -8.56
CA ALA A 271 -6.96 4.77 -8.06
C ALA A 271 -5.64 4.04 -7.79
N LEU A 272 -5.70 2.87 -7.12
CA LEU A 272 -4.52 2.03 -6.88
C LEU A 272 -3.88 1.50 -8.16
N ARG A 273 -4.69 1.20 -9.19
CA ARG A 273 -4.19 0.80 -10.50
C ARG A 273 -3.35 1.90 -11.14
N LEU A 274 -3.86 3.15 -11.13
CA LEU A 274 -3.18 4.29 -11.74
C LEU A 274 -1.99 4.78 -10.94
N GLU A 275 -2.10 4.78 -9.63
CA GLU A 275 -1.12 5.36 -8.70
C GLU A 275 -0.92 4.37 -7.54
N ALA A 276 -0.19 3.29 -7.80
CA ALA A 276 0.11 2.29 -6.77
C ALA A 276 0.88 2.92 -5.61
N PRO A 277 0.43 2.83 -4.35
CA PRO A 277 1.17 3.35 -3.20
C PRO A 277 2.56 2.73 -3.05
N ILE A 278 2.70 1.45 -3.34
CA ILE A 278 3.98 0.76 -3.48
C ILE A 278 4.31 0.66 -4.96
N GLN A 279 5.45 1.24 -5.36
CA GLN A 279 5.85 1.28 -6.76
C GLN A 279 6.46 -0.02 -7.26
N GLY A 280 7.02 -0.84 -6.39
CA GLY A 280 7.56 -2.15 -6.77
C GLY A 280 8.19 -2.90 -5.60
N PHE A 281 8.43 -4.19 -5.80
CA PHE A 281 9.23 -5.06 -4.93
C PHE A 281 10.07 -6.01 -5.76
N GLY A 282 11.17 -6.46 -5.18
CA GLY A 282 12.07 -7.43 -5.78
C GLY A 282 11.66 -8.89 -5.54
N ARG A 283 12.29 -9.75 -6.34
CA ARG A 283 12.36 -11.21 -6.15
C ARG A 283 13.74 -11.72 -6.56
N MET A 284 14.21 -12.76 -5.89
CA MET A 284 15.42 -13.48 -6.33
C MET A 284 15.05 -14.52 -7.38
N VAL A 285 15.84 -14.62 -8.44
CA VAL A 285 15.80 -15.74 -9.39
C VAL A 285 16.48 -16.91 -8.71
N THR A 286 15.74 -17.92 -8.29
CA THR A 286 16.25 -19.09 -7.56
C THR A 286 16.80 -20.17 -8.51
N GLU A 287 16.26 -20.23 -9.71
CA GLU A 287 16.70 -21.07 -10.81
C GLU A 287 16.66 -20.31 -12.12
N THR A 288 17.57 -20.62 -13.05
CA THR A 288 17.61 -19.94 -14.35
C THR A 288 16.29 -20.09 -15.08
N ALA A 289 15.73 -18.96 -15.53
CA ALA A 289 14.43 -18.90 -16.18
C ALA A 289 14.39 -17.84 -17.29
N ASP A 290 13.43 -17.95 -18.17
CA ASP A 290 13.22 -17.00 -19.26
C ASP A 290 11.99 -16.11 -18.99
N VAL A 291 12.15 -14.81 -19.22
CA VAL A 291 11.02 -13.85 -19.27
C VAL A 291 10.89 -13.42 -20.75
N ASP A 292 9.92 -13.97 -21.45
CA ASP A 292 9.86 -14.01 -22.91
C ASP A 292 11.22 -14.49 -23.50
N ASP A 293 11.87 -13.68 -24.35
CA ASP A 293 13.17 -14.01 -24.98
C ASP A 293 14.39 -13.61 -24.12
N THR A 294 14.19 -13.16 -22.87
CA THR A 294 15.26 -12.69 -21.98
C THR A 294 15.56 -13.74 -20.92
N ARG A 295 16.78 -14.30 -20.97
CA ARG A 295 17.26 -15.26 -19.98
C ARG A 295 17.76 -14.56 -18.73
N LEU A 296 17.25 -15.00 -17.58
CA LEU A 296 17.65 -14.58 -16.24
C LEU A 296 18.39 -15.73 -15.57
N GLU A 297 19.56 -15.44 -14.98
CA GLU A 297 20.36 -16.47 -14.32
C GLU A 297 20.01 -16.57 -12.83
N ALA A 298 20.15 -17.78 -12.27
CA ALA A 298 19.99 -18.00 -10.82
C ALA A 298 20.93 -17.07 -10.04
N GLY A 299 20.42 -16.43 -9.00
CA GLY A 299 21.12 -15.43 -8.19
C GLY A 299 20.94 -13.99 -8.67
N GLU A 300 20.35 -13.75 -9.83
CA GLU A 300 19.97 -12.40 -10.24
C GLU A 300 18.69 -11.94 -9.51
N GLN A 301 18.45 -10.63 -9.49
CA GLN A 301 17.26 -10.04 -8.88
C GLN A 301 16.38 -9.40 -9.94
N VAL A 302 15.07 -9.65 -9.87
CA VAL A 302 14.05 -8.92 -10.62
C VAL A 302 13.40 -7.86 -9.74
N TRP A 303 13.07 -6.70 -10.33
CA TRP A 303 12.34 -5.60 -9.70
C TRP A 303 11.01 -5.40 -10.41
N LEU A 304 9.92 -5.83 -9.77
CA LEU A 304 8.58 -5.79 -10.32
C LEU A 304 8.01 -4.38 -10.18
N LEU A 305 7.74 -3.69 -11.29
CA LEU A 305 7.27 -2.30 -11.30
C LEU A 305 5.73 -2.25 -11.28
N TYR A 306 5.12 -2.30 -10.10
CA TYR A 306 3.66 -2.30 -9.93
C TYR A 306 2.99 -1.05 -10.48
N GLY A 307 3.60 0.15 -10.25
CA GLY A 307 3.11 1.40 -10.81
C GLY A 307 3.16 1.42 -12.35
N SER A 308 4.18 0.81 -12.95
CA SER A 308 4.28 0.61 -14.40
C SER A 308 3.20 -0.34 -14.93
N ALA A 309 3.07 -1.51 -14.29
CA ALA A 309 2.10 -2.54 -14.65
C ALA A 309 0.65 -2.02 -14.63
N GLY A 310 0.34 -1.10 -13.70
CA GLY A 310 -0.97 -0.46 -13.60
C GLY A 310 -1.35 0.42 -14.79
N ARG A 311 -0.38 0.83 -15.62
CA ARG A 311 -0.56 1.66 -16.83
C ARG A 311 -0.13 0.95 -18.12
N ASP A 312 0.05 -0.35 -18.07
CA ASP A 312 0.41 -1.14 -19.25
C ASP A 312 -0.77 -1.26 -20.24
N ARG A 313 -0.63 -0.63 -21.41
CA ARG A 313 -1.67 -0.64 -22.44
C ARG A 313 -1.96 -2.03 -23.01
N LEU A 314 -1.02 -2.96 -22.92
CA LEU A 314 -1.24 -4.36 -23.34
C LEU A 314 -2.23 -5.07 -22.40
N ALA A 315 -2.25 -4.69 -21.11
CA ALA A 315 -3.16 -5.25 -20.11
C ALA A 315 -4.47 -4.46 -19.98
N TRP A 316 -4.41 -3.13 -20.04
CA TRP A 316 -5.52 -2.24 -19.68
C TRP A 316 -6.18 -1.53 -20.87
N GLY A 317 -5.65 -1.71 -22.07
CA GLY A 317 -6.15 -1.08 -23.30
C GLY A 317 -5.62 0.33 -23.53
N PRO A 318 -6.12 1.02 -24.58
CA PRO A 318 -5.61 2.32 -24.99
C PRO A 318 -5.88 3.45 -23.97
N ASP A 319 -6.85 3.26 -23.09
CA ASP A 319 -7.24 4.18 -22.01
C ASP A 319 -6.57 3.83 -20.65
N ALA A 320 -5.45 3.09 -20.67
CA ALA A 320 -4.71 2.67 -19.47
C ALA A 320 -4.33 3.84 -18.54
N ASP A 321 -4.12 5.03 -19.08
CA ASP A 321 -3.76 6.24 -18.32
C ASP A 321 -4.98 7.05 -17.83
N VAL A 322 -6.21 6.59 -18.10
CA VAL A 322 -7.45 7.29 -17.75
C VAL A 322 -8.10 6.70 -16.51
N PHE A 323 -8.45 7.56 -15.54
CA PHE A 323 -9.23 7.15 -14.36
C PHE A 323 -10.69 6.87 -14.75
N ASN A 324 -11.18 5.68 -14.41
CA ASN A 324 -12.54 5.25 -14.72
C ASN A 324 -13.11 4.34 -13.61
N VAL A 325 -13.96 4.89 -12.74
CA VAL A 325 -14.58 4.15 -11.62
C VAL A 325 -15.43 2.96 -12.07
N ARG A 326 -15.75 2.88 -13.36
CA ARG A 326 -16.49 1.77 -13.98
C ARG A 326 -15.59 0.84 -14.79
N ARG A 327 -14.26 0.94 -14.64
CA ARG A 327 -13.34 0.02 -15.31
C ARG A 327 -13.59 -1.40 -14.85
N ARG A 328 -13.82 -2.27 -15.82
CA ARG A 328 -13.99 -3.69 -15.54
C ARG A 328 -12.67 -4.29 -15.04
N ARG A 329 -12.74 -5.02 -13.90
CA ARG A 329 -11.62 -5.76 -13.33
C ARG A 329 -10.43 -4.85 -12.92
N ALA A 330 -10.71 -3.62 -12.47
CA ALA A 330 -9.69 -2.75 -11.90
C ALA A 330 -8.93 -3.43 -10.73
N ASP A 331 -9.58 -4.35 -10.03
CA ASP A 331 -9.08 -5.22 -8.96
C ASP A 331 -7.93 -6.16 -9.36
N ARG A 332 -7.65 -6.31 -10.67
CA ARG A 332 -6.50 -7.09 -11.17
C ARG A 332 -5.19 -6.32 -11.23
N HIS A 333 -5.15 -5.09 -10.73
CA HIS A 333 -3.89 -4.35 -10.61
C HIS A 333 -2.92 -5.05 -9.64
N LEU A 334 -1.62 -4.78 -9.80
CA LEU A 334 -0.57 -5.37 -8.96
C LEU A 334 -0.17 -4.51 -7.75
N ALA A 335 -0.92 -3.45 -7.42
CA ALA A 335 -0.62 -2.61 -6.24
C ALA A 335 -0.74 -3.37 -4.91
N PHE A 336 -1.46 -4.49 -4.89
CA PHE A 336 -1.52 -5.43 -3.77
C PHE A 336 -0.60 -6.64 -3.93
N GLY A 337 0.28 -6.64 -4.94
CA GLY A 337 1.07 -7.81 -5.30
C GLY A 337 0.22 -8.93 -5.92
N GLY A 338 0.66 -10.17 -5.79
CA GLY A 338 0.01 -11.37 -6.31
C GLY A 338 0.57 -12.65 -5.72
N GLY A 339 0.02 -13.79 -6.12
CA GLY A 339 0.46 -15.11 -5.69
C GLY A 339 0.39 -15.32 -4.18
N PRO A 340 1.32 -16.11 -3.59
CA PRO A 340 1.34 -16.37 -2.15
C PRO A 340 1.46 -15.11 -1.28
N HIS A 341 2.14 -14.08 -1.79
CA HIS A 341 2.37 -12.80 -1.12
C HIS A 341 1.31 -11.74 -1.42
N LEU A 342 0.17 -12.09 -2.01
CA LEU A 342 -0.95 -11.17 -2.17
C LEU A 342 -1.26 -10.48 -0.84
N CYS A 343 -1.45 -9.18 -0.83
CA CYS A 343 -1.61 -8.38 0.38
C CYS A 343 -2.68 -8.94 1.33
N ALA A 344 -2.32 -9.22 2.58
CA ALA A 344 -3.26 -9.67 3.60
C ALA A 344 -4.23 -8.56 4.01
N GLY A 345 -3.81 -7.29 3.90
CA GLY A 345 -4.56 -6.12 4.34
C GLY A 345 -5.70 -5.68 3.43
N ILE A 346 -5.89 -6.31 2.25
CA ILE A 346 -6.94 -5.92 1.29
C ILE A 346 -8.30 -5.71 1.97
N PRO A 347 -8.83 -6.64 2.79
CA PRO A 347 -10.16 -6.47 3.36
C PRO A 347 -10.30 -5.24 4.26
N LEU A 348 -9.25 -4.89 5.01
CA LEU A 348 -9.25 -3.72 5.87
C LEU A 348 -9.06 -2.42 5.08
N ALA A 349 -8.15 -2.41 4.12
CA ALA A 349 -7.92 -1.25 3.24
C ALA A 349 -9.18 -0.90 2.44
N GLU A 350 -9.84 -1.89 1.83
CA GLU A 350 -11.12 -1.71 1.13
C GLU A 350 -12.23 -1.23 2.07
N LEU A 351 -12.32 -1.77 3.29
CA LEU A 351 -13.32 -1.35 4.25
C LEU A 351 -13.18 0.13 4.61
N GLN A 352 -11.96 0.58 4.91
CA GLN A 352 -11.66 1.96 5.25
C GLN A 352 -11.88 2.90 4.07
N ALA A 353 -11.33 2.57 2.89
CA ALA A 353 -11.50 3.36 1.68
C ALA A 353 -12.98 3.50 1.29
N ARG A 354 -13.73 2.39 1.28
CA ARG A 354 -15.15 2.38 0.99
C ARG A 354 -15.94 3.25 1.96
N ALA A 355 -15.64 3.19 3.26
CA ALA A 355 -16.32 3.98 4.27
C ALA A 355 -16.09 5.48 4.06
N VAL A 356 -14.85 5.91 3.85
CA VAL A 356 -14.49 7.31 3.59
C VAL A 356 -15.11 7.81 2.29
N LEU A 357 -14.98 7.07 1.18
CA LEU A 357 -15.51 7.49 -0.11
C LEU A 357 -17.04 7.59 -0.11
N ARG A 358 -17.74 6.69 0.58
CA ARG A 358 -19.20 6.75 0.75
C ARG A 358 -19.63 7.93 1.61
N ALA A 359 -18.93 8.20 2.70
CA ALA A 359 -19.20 9.35 3.55
C ALA A 359 -19.02 10.67 2.79
N LEU A 360 -17.94 10.82 2.01
CA LEU A 360 -17.73 11.96 1.13
C LEU A 360 -18.85 12.11 0.08
N ALA A 361 -19.25 11.01 -0.56
CA ALA A 361 -20.33 11.00 -1.55
C ALA A 361 -21.70 11.41 -0.97
N ALA A 362 -21.95 11.06 0.29
CA ALA A 362 -23.17 11.40 1.00
C ALA A 362 -23.17 12.88 1.46
N GLN A 363 -22.04 13.37 1.97
CA GLN A 363 -21.95 14.68 2.64
C GLN A 363 -21.52 15.83 1.71
N CYS A 364 -20.93 15.52 0.55
CA CYS A 364 -20.44 16.53 -0.41
C CYS A 364 -21.15 16.41 -1.76
N THR A 365 -21.46 17.55 -2.37
CA THR A 365 -22.00 17.61 -3.75
C THR A 365 -20.91 17.78 -4.79
N ASN A 366 -19.77 18.33 -4.40
CA ASN A 366 -18.61 18.52 -5.27
C ASN A 366 -17.31 18.47 -4.46
N LEU A 367 -16.25 17.98 -5.11
CA LEU A 367 -14.86 18.02 -4.67
C LEU A 367 -14.04 18.70 -5.78
N THR A 368 -13.14 19.60 -5.43
CA THR A 368 -12.20 20.24 -6.36
C THR A 368 -10.85 20.43 -5.69
N THR A 369 -9.77 20.33 -6.45
CA THR A 369 -8.43 20.63 -5.94
C THR A 369 -8.33 22.10 -5.54
N ALA A 370 -7.75 22.40 -4.39
CA ALA A 370 -7.55 23.76 -3.87
C ALA A 370 -6.09 23.92 -3.41
N GLY A 371 -5.37 24.87 -4.01
CA GLY A 371 -3.94 25.06 -3.73
C GLY A 371 -3.05 23.99 -4.38
N GLU A 372 -1.76 24.03 -4.03
CA GLU A 372 -0.77 23.09 -4.56
C GLU A 372 -0.64 21.87 -3.65
N PRO A 373 -0.78 20.65 -4.20
CA PRO A 373 -0.57 19.43 -3.44
C PRO A 373 0.93 19.12 -3.32
N ASP A 374 1.33 18.45 -2.24
CA ASP A 374 2.70 18.00 -2.00
C ASP A 374 2.83 16.49 -2.20
N ARG A 375 3.81 16.05 -2.99
CA ARG A 375 4.11 14.62 -3.20
C ARG A 375 5.02 14.07 -2.10
N VAL A 376 4.73 12.83 -1.70
CA VAL A 376 5.68 12.01 -0.96
C VAL A 376 6.84 11.67 -1.89
N LEU A 377 8.07 12.01 -1.47
CA LEU A 377 9.31 11.60 -2.14
C LEU A 377 9.99 10.51 -1.31
N ASN A 378 9.67 9.26 -1.61
CA ASN A 378 10.17 8.07 -0.94
C ASN A 378 10.64 7.06 -1.99
N ASN A 379 11.63 6.24 -1.69
CA ASN A 379 12.18 5.26 -2.65
C ASN A 379 11.14 4.23 -3.13
N LEU A 380 10.13 3.92 -2.32
CA LEU A 380 9.07 2.97 -2.69
C LEU A 380 7.67 3.55 -2.65
N LEU A 381 7.40 4.42 -1.66
CA LEU A 381 6.06 4.96 -1.48
C LEU A 381 5.76 6.07 -2.48
N ARG A 382 4.55 6.06 -3.01
CA ARG A 382 4.03 7.09 -3.88
C ARG A 382 2.63 7.52 -3.45
N GLY A 383 2.41 8.82 -3.38
CA GLY A 383 1.13 9.43 -3.03
C GLY A 383 1.28 10.89 -2.66
N TRP A 384 0.37 11.39 -1.85
CA TRP A 384 0.31 12.79 -1.44
C TRP A 384 0.59 12.93 0.05
N GLU A 385 1.60 13.72 0.40
CA GLU A 385 1.84 14.15 1.78
C GLU A 385 0.75 15.15 2.22
N ARG A 386 0.34 16.05 1.29
CA ARG A 386 -0.73 17.02 1.46
C ARG A 386 -1.54 17.12 0.17
N MET A 387 -2.88 17.03 0.28
CA MET A 387 -3.80 17.14 -0.86
C MET A 387 -4.98 18.03 -0.50
N PRO A 388 -4.82 19.37 -0.65
CA PRO A 388 -5.85 20.33 -0.26
C PRO A 388 -7.00 20.32 -1.25
N LEU A 389 -8.23 20.26 -0.74
CA LEU A 389 -9.46 20.24 -1.51
C LEU A 389 -10.43 21.32 -1.02
N ALA A 390 -11.18 21.89 -1.95
CA ALA A 390 -12.41 22.63 -1.66
C ALA A 390 -13.62 21.72 -1.88
N VAL A 391 -14.63 21.87 -1.03
CA VAL A 391 -15.85 21.07 -1.09
C VAL A 391 -17.10 21.93 -1.08
N LYS A 392 -18.14 21.44 -1.75
CA LYS A 392 -19.49 21.93 -1.57
C LYS A 392 -20.29 20.87 -0.80
N ARG A 393 -20.73 21.22 0.41
CA ARG A 393 -21.52 20.31 1.25
C ARG A 393 -22.90 20.03 0.62
N ALA A 394 -23.41 18.84 0.82
CA ALA A 394 -24.81 18.53 0.54
C ALA A 394 -25.71 19.29 1.54
N SER A 395 -26.80 19.84 1.07
CA SER A 395 -27.82 20.40 1.96
C SER A 395 -28.34 19.28 2.86
N ALA A 396 -28.43 19.50 4.17
CA ALA A 396 -29.03 18.53 5.09
C ALA A 396 -30.44 18.18 4.60
N THR A 397 -30.68 16.91 4.30
CA THR A 397 -32.02 16.43 3.97
C THR A 397 -32.89 16.58 5.24
N PRO A 398 -34.11 17.15 5.16
CA PRO A 398 -34.94 17.48 6.33
C PRO A 398 -35.23 16.30 7.30
N ALA A 399 -35.02 15.08 6.92
CA ALA A 399 -35.26 13.88 7.73
C ALA A 399 -34.30 13.69 8.94
N MET A 400 -33.14 14.36 8.97
CA MET A 400 -32.21 14.25 10.10
C MET A 400 -32.47 15.28 11.22
N ARG A 401 -33.31 16.31 10.98
CA ARG A 401 -33.67 17.31 12.00
C ARG A 401 -34.81 16.85 12.95
N ALA A 402 -35.54 15.82 12.60
CA ALA A 402 -36.71 15.39 13.39
C ALA A 402 -36.38 14.51 14.62
N GLN A 403 -35.12 14.15 14.85
CA GLN A 403 -34.72 13.36 16.03
C GLN A 403 -33.97 14.15 17.09
N ALA A 404 -33.66 15.43 16.86
CA ALA A 404 -32.95 16.29 17.83
C ALA A 404 -33.87 17.16 18.69
N ASP A 405 -35.18 17.23 18.39
CA ASP A 405 -36.15 18.07 19.14
C ASP A 405 -37.25 17.20 19.76
N HIS A 406 -36.90 16.34 20.71
CA HIS A 406 -37.80 15.91 21.75
C HIS A 406 -37.08 15.93 23.12
N PRO A 407 -37.66 16.63 24.11
CA PRO A 407 -37.07 16.91 25.41
C PRO A 407 -36.97 15.66 26.31
#